data_091a6e1eb38cf119a2422f08d32a679f
#
_entry.id   091a6e1eb38cf119a2422f08d32a679f
#
_cell.length_a   1.000
_cell.length_b   1.000
_cell.length_c   1.000
_cell.angle_alpha   90.00
_cell.angle_beta   90.00
_cell.angle_gamma   90.00
#
_symmetry.space_group_name_H-M   'P 1'
#
loop_
_entity.id
_entity.type
_entity.pdbx_description
1 polymer ?
#
loop_
_entity_poly.entity_id
_entity_poly.type
_entity_poly.pdbx_seq_one_letter_code
_entity_poly.pdbx_strand_id
1 'polypeptide(L)'
;EDIESIEIDYQFPPVDRLESILNFVDLGYMAGIRNVIDEIEQQQQANPAFINKMRNLAQAFDIDAMKLFIETALENRLDEQ
;
A
#
# COMPACT_ATOMS: atom_id res chain seq x y z
N GLU A 1 0.76 0.54 -24.29
CA GLU A 1 1.01 0.40 -23.96
C GLU A 1 1.27 0.65 -22.73
N ASP A 2 1.75 0.62 -22.16
CA ASP A 2 2.03 0.99 -21.09
C ASP A 2 1.56 2.21 -20.68
N ILE A 3 0.79 2.68 -21.26
CA ILE A 3 0.20 3.88 -20.97
C ILE A 3 -0.56 3.89 -19.71
N GLU A 4 -1.18 2.81 -19.41
CA GLU A 4 -1.99 2.79 -18.22
C GLU A 4 -1.16 3.00 -17.00
N SER A 5 0.08 2.64 -17.01
CA SER A 5 0.89 2.83 -15.83
C SER A 5 1.11 4.30 -15.55
N ILE A 6 1.01 5.13 -16.58
CA ILE A 6 1.15 6.55 -16.40
C ILE A 6 -0.10 7.14 -15.80
N GLU A 7 -1.22 6.51 -16.07
CA GLU A 7 -2.48 7.06 -15.62
C GLU A 7 -2.76 6.85 -14.17
N ILE A 8 -2.10 5.90 -13.53
CA ILE A 8 -2.39 5.60 -12.15
C ILE A 8 -1.68 6.59 -11.25
N ASP A 9 -2.47 7.34 -10.50
CA ASP A 9 -1.95 8.33 -9.59
C ASP A 9 -2.33 7.90 -8.18
N TYR A 10 -1.47 7.12 -7.56
CA TYR A 10 -1.74 6.63 -6.22
C TYR A 10 -1.57 7.75 -5.21
N GLN A 11 -2.56 7.90 -4.36
CA GLN A 11 -2.45 8.77 -3.22
C GLN A 11 -2.15 7.89 -2.02
N PHE A 12 -0.91 7.94 -1.56
CA PHE A 12 -0.45 7.06 -0.51
C PHE A 12 -0.83 7.56 0.86
N PRO A 13 -1.07 6.65 1.82
CA PRO A 13 -1.38 7.07 3.17
C PRO A 13 -0.13 7.63 3.86
N PRO A 14 -0.31 8.15 5.09
CA PRO A 14 0.84 8.68 5.83
C PRO A 14 1.92 7.63 6.05
N VAL A 15 3.13 8.10 6.27
CA VAL A 15 4.26 7.21 6.47
C VAL A 15 4.02 6.22 7.60
N ASP A 16 3.37 6.67 8.68
CA ASP A 16 3.07 5.77 9.79
C ASP A 16 2.29 4.56 9.34
N ARG A 17 1.30 4.76 8.48
CA ARG A 17 0.51 3.64 7.99
C ARG A 17 1.33 2.74 7.08
N LEU A 18 2.15 3.35 6.24
CA LEU A 18 2.98 2.55 5.34
C LEU A 18 3.97 1.69 6.14
N GLU A 19 4.55 2.26 7.17
CA GLU A 19 5.48 1.51 8.01
C GLU A 19 4.77 0.37 8.74
N SER A 20 3.55 0.61 9.19
CA SER A 20 2.78 -0.45 9.84
C SER A 20 2.53 -1.60 8.89
N ILE A 21 2.14 -1.27 7.66
CA ILE A 21 1.91 -2.30 6.66
C ILE A 21 3.19 -3.07 6.40
N LEU A 22 4.30 -2.36 6.26
CA LEU A 22 5.57 -3.02 5.97
C LEU A 22 5.96 -3.98 7.09
N ASN A 23 5.76 -3.57 8.33
CA ASN A 23 6.04 -4.46 9.45
C ASN A 23 5.21 -5.73 9.38
N PHE A 24 3.93 -5.61 9.08
CA PHE A 24 3.08 -6.77 8.96
C PHE A 24 3.48 -7.64 7.77
N VAL A 25 3.90 -7.00 6.68
CA VAL A 25 4.36 -7.74 5.52
C VAL A 25 5.58 -8.57 5.86
N ASP A 26 6.52 -7.97 6.59
CA ASP A 26 7.72 -8.68 7.02
C ASP A 26 7.38 -9.88 7.89
N LEU A 27 6.34 -9.75 8.71
CA LEU A 27 5.91 -10.83 9.59
C LEU A 27 5.01 -11.83 8.89
N GLY A 28 4.53 -11.49 7.70
CA GLY A 28 3.55 -12.33 7.02
C GLY A 28 2.19 -12.31 7.66
N TYR A 29 1.89 -11.26 8.42
CA TYR A 29 0.65 -11.19 9.17
C TYR A 29 -0.45 -10.53 8.33
N MET A 30 -1.14 -11.34 7.57
CA MET A 30 -2.12 -10.83 6.61
C MET A 30 -3.30 -10.14 7.29
N ALA A 31 -3.73 -10.65 8.43
CA ALA A 31 -4.85 -10.03 9.13
C ALA A 31 -4.52 -8.60 9.53
N GLY A 32 -3.29 -8.37 9.98
CA GLY A 32 -2.86 -7.03 10.34
C GLY A 32 -2.85 -6.11 9.13
N ILE A 33 -2.38 -6.63 8.00
CA ILE A 33 -2.36 -5.84 6.77
C ILE A 33 -3.76 -5.42 6.40
N ARG A 34 -4.70 -6.35 6.42
CA ARG A 34 -6.08 -6.04 6.07
C ARG A 34 -6.69 -5.02 7.01
N ASN A 35 -6.40 -5.14 8.30
CA ASN A 35 -6.92 -4.19 9.27
C ASN A 35 -6.42 -2.78 8.99
N VAL A 36 -5.14 -2.64 8.68
CA VAL A 36 -4.59 -1.32 8.38
C VAL A 36 -5.21 -0.77 7.11
N ILE A 37 -5.38 -1.60 6.10
CA ILE A 37 -5.98 -1.17 4.85
C ILE A 37 -7.42 -0.68 5.10
N ASP A 38 -8.18 -1.42 5.91
CA ASP A 38 -9.54 -1.01 6.23
C ASP A 38 -9.55 0.34 6.94
N GLU A 39 -8.63 0.54 7.87
CA GLU A 39 -8.56 1.81 8.57
C GLU A 39 -8.22 2.95 7.61
N ILE A 40 -7.28 2.71 6.72
CA ILE A 40 -6.91 3.71 5.74
C ILE A 40 -8.11 4.10 4.89
N GLU A 41 -8.88 3.09 4.49
CA GLU A 41 -10.06 3.34 3.67
C GLU A 41 -11.11 4.14 4.45
N GLN A 42 -11.37 3.75 5.69
CA GLN A 42 -12.36 4.44 6.51
C GLN A 42 -11.97 5.87 6.79
N GLN A 43 -10.68 6.11 6.98
CA GLN A 43 -10.19 7.44 7.27
C GLN A 43 -9.92 8.23 5.99
N GLN A 44 -10.10 7.60 4.85
CA GLN A 44 -9.87 8.23 3.55
C GLN A 44 -8.45 8.77 3.43
N GLN A 45 -7.50 8.00 3.93
CA GLN A 45 -6.10 8.42 3.92
C GLN A 45 -5.39 8.07 2.61
N ALA A 46 -6.06 7.33 1.74
CA ALA A 46 -5.52 7.00 0.43
C ALA A 46 -6.67 6.87 -0.54
N ASN A 47 -6.35 6.94 -1.84
CA ASN A 47 -7.40 6.85 -2.83
C ASN A 47 -7.77 5.37 -3.09
N PRO A 48 -8.91 5.15 -3.77
CA PRO A 48 -9.34 3.75 -4.02
C PRO A 48 -8.33 2.94 -4.82
N ALA A 49 -7.54 3.59 -5.67
CA ALA A 49 -6.54 2.85 -6.45
C ALA A 49 -5.54 2.16 -5.54
N PHE A 50 -5.06 2.86 -4.52
CA PHE A 50 -4.13 2.28 -3.56
C PHE A 50 -4.79 1.13 -2.80
N ILE A 51 -6.01 1.36 -2.31
CA ILE A 51 -6.73 0.37 -1.54
C ILE A 51 -6.94 -0.90 -2.36
N ASN A 52 -7.40 -0.74 -3.60
CA ASN A 52 -7.66 -1.88 -4.46
C ASN A 52 -6.38 -2.65 -4.75
N LYS A 53 -5.29 -1.93 -5.02
CA LYS A 53 -4.02 -2.58 -5.29
C LYS A 53 -3.58 -3.43 -4.10
N MET A 54 -3.66 -2.87 -2.91
CA MET A 54 -3.25 -3.60 -1.71
C MET A 54 -4.15 -4.81 -1.47
N ARG A 55 -5.45 -4.65 -1.66
CA ARG A 55 -6.36 -5.78 -1.46
C ARG A 55 -6.09 -6.90 -2.45
N ASN A 56 -5.80 -6.54 -3.70
CA ASN A 56 -5.48 -7.55 -4.71
C ASN A 56 -4.22 -8.31 -4.33
N LEU A 57 -3.20 -7.60 -3.89
CA LEU A 57 -1.96 -8.24 -3.48
C LEU A 57 -2.17 -9.13 -2.26
N ALA A 58 -2.99 -8.67 -1.32
CA ALA A 58 -3.27 -9.47 -0.13
C ALA A 58 -4.03 -10.74 -0.49
N GLN A 59 -4.98 -10.63 -1.42
CA GLN A 59 -5.72 -11.80 -1.85
C GLN A 59 -4.84 -12.83 -2.51
N ALA A 60 -3.83 -12.36 -3.25
CA ALA A 60 -2.90 -13.25 -3.92
C ALA A 60 -1.80 -13.76 -2.99
N PHE A 61 -1.74 -13.25 -1.76
CA PHE A 61 -0.69 -13.59 -0.81
C PHE A 61 0.69 -13.30 -1.40
N ASP A 62 0.77 -12.23 -2.20
CA ASP A 62 2.01 -11.86 -2.88
C ASP A 62 2.81 -10.94 -1.97
N ILE A 63 3.46 -11.54 -1.00
CA ILE A 63 4.18 -10.78 0.03
C ILE A 63 5.29 -9.93 -0.59
N ASP A 64 6.03 -10.50 -1.53
CA ASP A 64 7.13 -9.77 -2.16
C ASP A 64 6.63 -8.54 -2.90
N ALA A 65 5.53 -8.68 -3.62
CA ALA A 65 4.98 -7.54 -4.35
C ALA A 65 4.46 -6.49 -3.40
N MET A 66 3.83 -6.91 -2.30
CA MET A 66 3.36 -5.95 -1.30
C MET A 66 4.52 -5.18 -0.70
N LYS A 67 5.59 -5.88 -0.36
CA LYS A 67 6.75 -5.23 0.22
C LYS A 67 7.33 -4.21 -0.75
N LEU A 68 7.49 -4.59 -1.99
CA LEU A 68 8.04 -3.69 -2.99
C LEU A 68 7.15 -2.47 -3.18
N PHE A 69 5.84 -2.70 -3.24
CA PHE A 69 4.91 -1.60 -3.44
C PHE A 69 4.96 -0.60 -2.29
N ILE A 70 5.01 -1.11 -1.06
CA ILE A 70 5.04 -0.24 0.11
C ILE A 70 6.39 0.48 0.21
N GLU A 71 7.48 -0.19 -0.10
CA GLU A 71 8.77 0.46 -0.10
C GLU A 71 8.82 1.59 -1.12
N THR A 72 8.25 1.35 -2.29
CA THR A 72 8.17 2.39 -3.31
C THR A 72 7.33 3.56 -2.81
N ALA A 73 6.23 3.27 -2.14
CA ALA A 73 5.39 4.33 -1.60
C ALA A 73 6.13 5.14 -0.54
N LEU A 74 6.89 4.47 0.31
CA LEU A 74 7.67 5.16 1.32
C LEU A 74 8.72 6.08 0.69
N GLU A 75 9.38 5.59 -0.34
CA GLU A 75 10.37 6.40 -1.02
C GLU A 75 9.75 7.65 -1.63
N ASN A 76 8.58 7.49 -2.22
CA ASN A 76 7.90 8.64 -2.81
C ASN A 76 7.51 9.66 -1.76
N ARG A 77 7.03 9.19 -0.61
CA ARG A 77 6.64 10.11 0.46
C ARG A 77 7.85 10.85 1.01
N LEU A 78 8.94 10.14 1.19
CA LEU A 78 10.14 10.76 1.72
C LEU A 78 10.75 11.76 0.74
N ASP A 79 10.66 11.46 -0.54
CA ASP A 79 11.19 12.36 -1.55
C ASP A 79 10.43 13.67 -1.59
N GLU A 80 9.19 13.65 -1.20
CA GLU A 80 8.39 14.87 -1.22
C GLU A 80 8.77 15.86 -0.13
N GLN A 81 9.63 15.45 0.75
CA GLN A 81 10.12 16.36 1.75
C GLN A 81 10.91 17.48 1.13
#